data_902439e9b203497cf79707c3d2f9ceed
#
_entry.id   902439e9b203497cf79707c3d2f9ceed
#
_cell.length_a   1.000
_cell.length_b   1.000
_cell.length_c   1.000
_cell.angle_alpha   90.00
_cell.angle_beta   90.00
_cell.angle_gamma   90.00
#
_symmetry.space_group_name_H-M   'P 1'
#
loop_
_entity.id
_entity.type
_entity.pdbx_description
1 polymer ?
#
loop_
_entity_poly.entity_id
_entity_poly.type
_entity_poly.pdbx_seq_one_letter_code
_entity_poly.pdbx_strand_id
1 'polypeptide(L)'
;MRILKLVVLWLSLLYLTLYIPFAFMVYFSPWYKLNSRLHPISQRIPTEKANVYIHELTGFFLHKNQLETNWSSKEKFHLNEVRGIFDILAGAAILSLALFGFTFNKKHTRKLAGINLLIIISLTLIIPFFRYFWISILHPLLFNNLAWRTNPMDVSFFLLPPAFFYYSTILLITVSFIINLSLWLSFRDSK
;
A
#
# COMPACT_ATOMS: atom_id res chain seq x y z
N MET A 1 -0.06 27.27 -19.14
CA MET A 1 -1.29 26.46 -18.90
C MET A 1 -1.20 24.99 -19.36
N ARG A 2 -0.72 24.69 -20.57
CA ARG A 2 -0.63 23.29 -21.08
C ARG A 2 0.31 22.39 -20.26
N ILE A 3 1.51 22.87 -19.89
CA ILE A 3 2.52 22.09 -19.13
C ILE A 3 1.99 21.73 -17.74
N LEU A 4 1.42 22.68 -17.01
CA LEU A 4 0.86 22.44 -15.67
C LEU A 4 -0.23 21.37 -15.69
N LYS A 5 -1.16 21.42 -16.66
CA LYS A 5 -2.17 20.36 -16.82
C LYS A 5 -1.56 18.99 -17.06
N LEU A 6 -0.47 18.91 -17.83
CA LEU A 6 0.21 17.65 -18.11
C LEU A 6 0.90 17.09 -16.88
N VAL A 7 1.56 17.94 -16.09
CA VAL A 7 2.19 17.56 -14.82
C VAL A 7 1.14 17.07 -13.82
N VAL A 8 0.04 17.79 -13.67
CA VAL A 8 -1.07 17.40 -12.78
C VAL A 8 -1.65 16.04 -13.21
N LEU A 9 -1.92 15.86 -14.50
CA LEU A 9 -2.40 14.57 -15.04
C LEU A 9 -1.42 13.43 -14.75
N TRP A 10 -0.13 13.68 -14.93
CA TRP A 10 0.91 12.68 -14.70
C TRP A 10 1.00 12.26 -13.22
N LEU A 11 1.12 13.25 -12.32
CA LEU A 11 1.22 12.99 -10.88
C LEU A 11 -0.02 12.29 -10.35
N SER A 12 -1.22 12.72 -10.78
CA SER A 12 -2.48 12.10 -10.39
C SER A 12 -2.57 10.65 -10.90
N LEU A 13 -2.19 10.40 -12.16
CA LEU A 13 -2.18 9.05 -12.73
C LEU A 13 -1.20 8.13 -12.00
N LEU A 14 0.04 8.58 -11.80
CA LEU A 14 1.06 7.81 -11.09
C LEU A 14 0.59 7.47 -9.68
N TYR A 15 0.09 8.48 -8.95
CA TYR A 15 -0.40 8.29 -7.60
C TYR A 15 -1.56 7.28 -7.53
N LEU A 16 -2.58 7.44 -8.36
CA LEU A 16 -3.74 6.54 -8.38
C LEU A 16 -3.36 5.10 -8.72
N THR A 17 -2.46 4.91 -9.68
CA THR A 17 -2.04 3.56 -10.05
C THR A 17 -1.21 2.85 -8.97
N LEU A 18 -0.54 3.58 -8.09
CA LEU A 18 0.12 3.05 -6.89
C LEU A 18 -0.85 2.89 -5.72
N TYR A 19 -1.77 3.85 -5.53
CA TYR A 19 -2.69 3.85 -4.40
C TYR A 19 -3.75 2.75 -4.48
N ILE A 20 -4.26 2.41 -5.67
CA ILE A 20 -5.29 1.37 -5.84
C ILE A 20 -4.85 0.02 -5.25
N PRO A 21 -3.71 -0.58 -5.66
CA PRO A 21 -3.25 -1.83 -5.06
C PRO A 21 -2.87 -1.67 -3.58
N PHE A 22 -2.33 -0.52 -3.17
CA PHE A 22 -2.07 -0.22 -1.77
C PHE A 22 -3.35 -0.26 -0.93
N ALA A 23 -4.41 0.44 -1.33
CA ALA A 23 -5.69 0.46 -0.64
C ALA A 23 -6.30 -0.94 -0.55
N PHE A 24 -6.19 -1.74 -1.62
CA PHE A 24 -6.61 -3.15 -1.59
C PHE A 24 -5.88 -3.92 -0.49
N MET A 25 -4.57 -3.80 -0.38
CA MET A 25 -3.79 -4.52 0.62
C MET A 25 -4.07 -4.06 2.05
N VAL A 26 -4.36 -2.77 2.26
CA VAL A 26 -4.62 -2.21 3.60
C VAL A 26 -6.02 -2.52 4.09
N TYR A 27 -7.02 -2.34 3.23
CA TYR A 27 -8.43 -2.37 3.64
C TYR A 27 -9.14 -3.70 3.34
N PHE A 28 -8.51 -4.62 2.60
CA PHE A 28 -9.13 -5.88 2.17
C PHE A 28 -8.61 -7.08 2.96
N SER A 29 -9.43 -7.58 3.87
CA SER A 29 -9.07 -8.69 4.77
C SER A 29 -8.56 -9.98 4.07
N PRO A 30 -9.00 -10.39 2.88
CA PRO A 30 -8.46 -11.56 2.18
C PRO A 30 -6.96 -11.51 1.93
N TRP A 31 -6.35 -10.32 1.73
CA TRP A 31 -4.91 -10.21 1.58
C TRP A 31 -4.16 -10.65 2.84
N TYR A 32 -4.62 -10.20 4.02
CA TYR A 32 -4.07 -10.62 5.32
C TYR A 32 -4.25 -12.12 5.54
N LYS A 33 -5.45 -12.65 5.23
CA LYS A 33 -5.75 -14.09 5.36
C LYS A 33 -4.87 -14.96 4.46
N LEU A 34 -4.61 -14.52 3.23
CA LEU A 34 -3.71 -15.20 2.32
C LEU A 34 -2.28 -15.25 2.90
N ASN A 35 -1.77 -14.09 3.34
CA ASN A 35 -0.44 -14.01 3.93
C ASN A 35 -0.33 -14.83 5.20
N SER A 36 -1.32 -14.82 6.10
CA SER A 36 -1.30 -15.61 7.33
C SER A 36 -1.23 -17.12 7.07
N ARG A 37 -1.76 -17.58 5.94
CA ARG A 37 -1.67 -18.99 5.53
C ARG A 37 -0.33 -19.37 4.88
N LEU A 38 0.33 -18.40 4.23
CA LEU A 38 1.57 -18.66 3.49
C LEU A 38 2.82 -18.57 4.37
N HIS A 39 2.76 -17.86 5.51
CA HIS A 39 3.95 -17.62 6.33
C HIS A 39 3.98 -18.50 7.59
N PRO A 40 5.07 -19.28 7.79
CA PRO A 40 5.19 -20.18 8.94
C PRO A 40 5.04 -19.49 10.30
N ILE A 41 5.51 -18.23 10.43
CA ILE A 41 5.39 -17.49 11.67
C ILE A 41 3.94 -17.11 11.97
N SER A 42 3.16 -16.77 10.96
CA SER A 42 1.74 -16.43 11.09
C SER A 42 0.89 -17.66 11.40
N GLN A 43 1.31 -18.84 10.98
CA GLN A 43 0.64 -20.12 11.26
C GLN A 43 0.73 -20.55 12.75
N ARG A 44 1.55 -19.87 13.56
CA ARG A 44 1.62 -20.10 15.01
C ARG A 44 0.41 -19.57 15.77
N ILE A 45 -0.38 -18.69 15.14
CA ILE A 45 -1.69 -18.28 15.69
C ILE A 45 -2.77 -19.17 15.10
N PRO A 46 -3.68 -19.75 15.92
CA PRO A 46 -4.84 -20.47 15.42
C PRO A 46 -5.63 -19.61 14.42
N THR A 47 -6.08 -20.22 13.32
CA THR A 47 -6.75 -19.51 12.21
C THR A 47 -7.94 -18.67 12.67
N GLU A 48 -8.72 -19.15 13.64
CA GLU A 48 -9.86 -18.43 14.19
C GLU A 48 -9.42 -17.13 14.88
N LYS A 49 -8.38 -17.20 15.71
CA LYS A 49 -7.81 -15.99 16.36
C LYS A 49 -7.21 -15.04 15.34
N ALA A 50 -6.48 -15.55 14.34
CA ALA A 50 -5.95 -14.72 13.26
C ALA A 50 -7.07 -13.97 12.51
N ASN A 51 -8.20 -14.64 12.23
CA ASN A 51 -9.35 -13.99 11.59
C ASN A 51 -9.95 -12.87 12.45
N VAL A 52 -10.02 -13.02 13.77
CA VAL A 52 -10.48 -11.97 14.68
C VAL A 52 -9.56 -10.77 14.60
N TYR A 53 -8.25 -10.97 14.74
CA TYR A 53 -7.27 -9.88 14.64
C TYR A 53 -7.27 -9.18 13.28
N ILE A 54 -7.40 -9.94 12.18
CA ILE A 54 -7.49 -9.37 10.83
C ILE A 54 -8.74 -8.50 10.68
N HIS A 55 -9.89 -8.99 11.16
CA HIS A 55 -11.14 -8.23 11.12
C HIS A 55 -11.03 -6.94 11.94
N GLU A 56 -10.46 -7.04 13.13
CA GLU A 56 -10.27 -5.90 14.02
C GLU A 56 -9.32 -4.87 13.40
N LEU A 57 -8.17 -5.30 12.86
CA LEU A 57 -7.19 -4.43 12.23
C LEU A 57 -7.74 -3.72 10.98
N THR A 58 -8.40 -4.47 10.09
CA THR A 58 -8.99 -3.87 8.88
C THR A 58 -10.14 -2.93 9.21
N GLY A 59 -10.97 -3.27 10.20
CA GLY A 59 -12.02 -2.39 10.72
C GLY A 59 -11.46 -1.14 11.39
N PHE A 60 -10.35 -1.26 12.11
CA PHE A 60 -9.64 -0.13 12.71
C PHE A 60 -9.12 0.86 11.66
N PHE A 61 -8.50 0.38 10.59
CA PHE A 61 -8.05 1.24 9.48
C PHE A 61 -9.23 1.87 8.70
N LEU A 62 -10.41 1.25 8.74
CA LEU A 62 -11.64 1.80 8.16
C LEU A 62 -12.46 2.67 9.13
N HIS A 63 -11.94 2.99 10.31
CA HIS A 63 -12.64 3.73 11.39
C HIS A 63 -13.94 3.09 11.87
N LYS A 64 -14.09 1.78 11.72
CA LYS A 64 -15.31 1.05 12.11
C LYS A 64 -15.28 0.53 13.55
N ASN A 65 -14.08 0.28 14.08
CA ASN A 65 -13.87 -0.25 15.44
C ASN A 65 -12.51 0.18 15.99
N GLN A 66 -12.32 -0.08 17.28
CA GLN A 66 -11.03 0.09 17.97
C GLN A 66 -10.28 -1.25 18.03
N LEU A 67 -9.00 -1.20 18.42
CA LEU A 67 -8.19 -2.39 18.70
C LEU A 67 -8.43 -2.79 20.16
N GLU A 68 -9.30 -3.77 20.42
CA GLU A 68 -9.77 -4.13 21.76
C GLU A 68 -9.13 -5.41 22.29
N THR A 69 -8.84 -6.38 21.41
CA THR A 69 -8.27 -7.66 21.80
C THR A 69 -6.83 -7.53 22.36
N ASN A 70 -6.02 -8.55 22.31
CA ASN A 70 -4.70 -8.63 22.96
C ASN A 70 -3.59 -7.73 22.31
N TRP A 71 -3.95 -6.61 21.71
CA TRP A 71 -2.98 -5.63 21.21
C TRP A 71 -2.33 -4.88 22.38
N SER A 72 -1.00 -4.87 22.40
CA SER A 72 -0.26 -4.10 23.40
C SER A 72 -0.47 -2.59 23.22
N SER A 73 -0.25 -1.81 24.27
CA SER A 73 -0.34 -0.35 24.20
C SER A 73 0.61 0.24 23.16
N LYS A 74 1.80 -0.37 23.01
CA LYS A 74 2.80 -0.01 22.01
C LYS A 74 2.27 -0.22 20.59
N GLU A 75 1.63 -1.36 20.32
CA GLU A 75 1.04 -1.67 19.02
C GLU A 75 -0.12 -0.72 18.69
N LYS A 76 -1.03 -0.50 19.64
CA LYS A 76 -2.15 0.46 19.48
C LYS A 76 -1.65 1.86 19.15
N PHE A 77 -0.60 2.31 19.84
CA PHE A 77 0.04 3.59 19.56
C PHE A 77 0.58 3.65 18.13
N HIS A 78 1.43 2.68 17.74
CA HIS A 78 2.01 2.65 16.41
C HIS A 78 0.97 2.49 15.30
N LEU A 79 0.00 1.59 15.46
CA LEU A 79 -1.07 1.40 14.47
C LEU A 79 -1.96 2.65 14.33
N ASN A 80 -2.10 3.46 15.37
CA ASN A 80 -2.79 4.74 15.27
C ASN A 80 -1.99 5.77 14.45
N GLU A 81 -0.65 5.82 14.59
CA GLU A 81 0.21 6.62 13.72
C GLU A 81 0.09 6.17 12.25
N VAL A 82 0.14 4.85 12.02
CA VAL A 82 -0.01 4.24 10.67
C VAL A 82 -1.37 4.60 10.07
N ARG A 83 -2.47 4.52 10.85
CA ARG A 83 -3.81 4.91 10.40
C ARG A 83 -3.83 6.37 9.97
N GLY A 84 -3.23 7.28 10.73
CA GLY A 84 -3.11 8.69 10.34
C GLY A 84 -2.41 8.90 8.99
N ILE A 85 -1.34 8.13 8.73
CA ILE A 85 -0.68 8.14 7.42
C ILE A 85 -1.63 7.64 6.33
N PHE A 86 -2.37 6.55 6.57
CA PHE A 86 -3.32 5.99 5.59
C PHE A 86 -4.45 6.97 5.29
N ASP A 87 -4.93 7.73 6.27
CA ASP A 87 -5.95 8.76 6.09
C ASP A 87 -5.45 9.90 5.17
N ILE A 88 -4.20 10.35 5.37
CA ILE A 88 -3.57 11.33 4.49
C ILE A 88 -3.45 10.79 3.07
N LEU A 89 -3.01 9.55 2.91
CA LEU A 89 -2.91 8.91 1.59
C LEU A 89 -4.29 8.76 0.93
N ALA A 90 -5.32 8.42 1.69
CA ALA A 90 -6.70 8.33 1.17
C ALA A 90 -7.22 9.71 0.72
N GLY A 91 -6.99 10.76 1.51
CA GLY A 91 -7.33 12.13 1.13
C GLY A 91 -6.62 12.58 -0.15
N ALA A 92 -5.33 12.27 -0.26
CA ALA A 92 -4.55 12.53 -1.48
C ALA A 92 -5.08 11.75 -2.70
N ALA A 93 -5.61 10.53 -2.49
CA ALA A 93 -6.22 9.75 -3.57
C ALA A 93 -7.53 10.37 -4.08
N ILE A 94 -8.37 10.86 -3.18
CA ILE A 94 -9.61 11.58 -3.55
C ILE A 94 -9.27 12.83 -4.37
N LEU A 95 -8.30 13.63 -3.91
CA LEU A 95 -7.83 14.81 -4.64
C LEU A 95 -7.26 14.43 -6.01
N SER A 96 -6.42 13.38 -6.06
CA SER A 96 -5.82 12.90 -7.30
C SER A 96 -6.87 12.39 -8.29
N LEU A 97 -7.95 11.76 -7.81
CA LEU A 97 -9.05 11.32 -8.66
C LEU A 97 -9.80 12.51 -9.27
N ALA A 98 -10.09 13.54 -8.48
CA ALA A 98 -10.71 14.77 -8.98
C ALA A 98 -9.81 15.47 -10.03
N LEU A 99 -8.52 15.64 -9.71
CA LEU A 99 -7.55 16.27 -10.62
C LEU A 99 -7.36 15.46 -11.91
N PHE A 100 -7.33 14.13 -11.81
CA PHE A 100 -7.27 13.25 -12.96
C PHE A 100 -8.50 13.43 -13.86
N GLY A 101 -9.72 13.46 -13.27
CA GLY A 101 -10.95 13.70 -14.02
C GLY A 101 -10.96 15.04 -14.77
N PHE A 102 -10.51 16.13 -14.13
CA PHE A 102 -10.43 17.47 -14.76
C PHE A 102 -9.35 17.58 -15.85
N THR A 103 -8.29 16.77 -15.76
CA THR A 103 -7.15 16.86 -16.69
C THR A 103 -7.13 15.75 -17.71
N PHE A 104 -8.03 14.77 -17.59
CA PHE A 104 -8.05 13.57 -18.42
C PHE A 104 -7.98 13.88 -19.93
N ASN A 105 -7.08 13.20 -20.59
CA ASN A 105 -6.94 13.21 -22.05
C ASN A 105 -6.35 11.85 -22.49
N LYS A 106 -7.09 11.11 -23.29
CA LYS A 106 -6.76 9.75 -23.73
C LYS A 106 -5.32 9.63 -24.27
N LYS A 107 -4.92 10.52 -25.20
CA LYS A 107 -3.60 10.52 -25.84
C LYS A 107 -2.47 10.79 -24.82
N HIS A 108 -2.65 11.78 -23.94
CA HIS A 108 -1.66 12.10 -22.91
C HIS A 108 -1.61 11.01 -21.84
N THR A 109 -2.75 10.50 -21.38
CA THR A 109 -2.82 9.41 -20.38
C THR A 109 -2.04 8.19 -20.86
N ARG A 110 -2.21 7.79 -22.14
CA ARG A 110 -1.42 6.71 -22.74
C ARG A 110 0.10 6.96 -22.65
N LYS A 111 0.55 8.14 -23.11
CA LYS A 111 1.97 8.50 -23.07
C LYS A 111 2.54 8.47 -21.65
N LEU A 112 1.79 9.02 -20.69
CA LEU A 112 2.19 9.08 -19.30
C LEU A 112 2.16 7.72 -18.61
N ALA A 113 1.21 6.85 -18.96
CA ALA A 113 1.22 5.45 -18.52
C ALA A 113 2.50 4.71 -18.99
N GLY A 114 2.95 4.94 -20.21
CA GLY A 114 4.24 4.42 -20.69
C GLY A 114 5.44 4.94 -19.88
N ILE A 115 5.45 6.21 -19.48
CA ILE A 115 6.50 6.76 -18.61
C ILE A 115 6.41 6.11 -17.21
N ASN A 116 5.19 5.96 -16.66
CA ASN A 116 5.00 5.32 -15.37
C ASN A 116 5.50 3.88 -15.32
N LEU A 117 5.42 3.12 -16.44
CA LEU A 117 6.00 1.77 -16.51
C LEU A 117 7.49 1.78 -16.18
N LEU A 118 8.26 2.75 -16.69
CA LEU A 118 9.69 2.87 -16.38
C LEU A 118 9.92 3.18 -14.90
N ILE A 119 9.12 4.10 -14.33
CA ILE A 119 9.21 4.44 -12.91
C ILE A 119 8.88 3.22 -12.05
N ILE A 120 7.79 2.50 -12.36
CA ILE A 120 7.36 1.33 -11.60
C ILE A 120 8.39 0.19 -11.69
N ILE A 121 8.99 -0.03 -12.87
CA ILE A 121 10.09 -0.99 -13.02
C ILE A 121 11.28 -0.57 -12.14
N SER A 122 11.61 0.71 -12.04
CA SER A 122 12.72 1.15 -11.19
C SER A 122 12.49 0.85 -9.70
N LEU A 123 11.23 0.77 -9.24
CA LEU A 123 10.92 0.37 -7.87
C LEU A 123 11.32 -1.08 -7.55
N THR A 124 11.49 -1.94 -8.57
CA THR A 124 11.99 -3.31 -8.35
C THR A 124 13.39 -3.33 -7.76
N LEU A 125 14.17 -2.26 -7.92
CA LEU A 125 15.50 -2.13 -7.31
C LEU A 125 15.47 -2.13 -5.77
N ILE A 126 14.30 -1.82 -5.17
CA ILE A 126 14.12 -1.88 -3.71
C ILE A 126 14.08 -3.35 -3.23
N ILE A 127 13.60 -4.28 -4.05
CA ILE A 127 13.34 -5.67 -3.65
C ILE A 127 14.57 -6.38 -3.07
N PRO A 128 15.76 -6.36 -3.70
CA PRO A 128 16.95 -7.01 -3.14
C PRO A 128 17.39 -6.42 -1.79
N PHE A 129 17.11 -5.14 -1.57
CA PHE A 129 17.49 -4.38 -0.37
C PHE A 129 16.30 -4.09 0.55
N PHE A 130 15.17 -4.80 0.36
CA PHE A 130 13.90 -4.51 1.03
C PHE A 130 14.04 -4.37 2.54
N ARG A 131 14.73 -5.30 3.21
CA ARG A 131 14.92 -5.27 4.67
C ARG A 131 15.65 -3.99 5.13
N TYR A 132 16.71 -3.61 4.43
CA TYR A 132 17.45 -2.38 4.73
C TYR A 132 16.57 -1.15 4.50
N PHE A 133 15.90 -1.07 3.34
CA PHE A 133 14.98 0.00 3.02
C PHE A 133 13.88 0.13 4.09
N TRP A 134 13.24 -0.99 4.46
CA TRP A 134 12.14 -1.03 5.41
C TRP A 134 12.52 -0.55 6.80
N ILE A 135 13.63 -1.09 7.34
CA ILE A 135 14.06 -0.86 8.74
C ILE A 135 14.89 0.42 8.89
N SER A 136 15.78 0.70 7.93
CA SER A 136 16.79 1.75 8.09
C SER A 136 16.46 3.05 7.37
N ILE A 137 15.49 3.02 6.43
CA ILE A 137 15.09 4.21 5.68
C ILE A 137 13.64 4.56 5.96
N LEU A 138 12.69 3.66 5.65
CA LEU A 138 11.27 3.98 5.67
C LEU A 138 10.73 4.26 7.07
N HIS A 139 11.02 3.37 8.04
CA HIS A 139 10.49 3.58 9.40
C HIS A 139 11.07 4.80 10.10
N PRO A 140 12.39 5.07 10.08
CA PRO A 140 12.95 6.30 10.66
C PRO A 140 12.47 7.57 9.95
N LEU A 141 12.11 7.50 8.67
CA LEU A 141 11.54 8.64 7.94
C LEU A 141 10.09 8.94 8.37
N LEU A 142 9.32 7.91 8.68
CA LEU A 142 7.89 8.05 9.01
C LEU A 142 7.63 8.21 10.51
N PHE A 143 8.48 7.66 11.38
CA PHE A 143 8.24 7.58 12.82
C PHE A 143 9.44 8.06 13.63
N ASN A 144 9.19 8.98 14.56
CA ASN A 144 10.22 9.52 15.46
C ASN A 144 10.38 8.68 16.76
N ASN A 145 9.90 7.44 16.77
CA ASN A 145 9.91 6.55 17.92
C ASN A 145 10.23 5.11 17.49
N LEU A 146 10.29 4.19 18.46
CA LEU A 146 10.60 2.77 18.22
C LEU A 146 9.39 1.84 18.41
N ALA A 147 8.18 2.37 18.52
CA ALA A 147 6.96 1.59 18.73
C ALA A 147 6.66 0.63 17.55
N TRP A 148 7.19 0.91 16.37
CA TRP A 148 7.09 0.05 15.19
C TRP A 148 7.89 -1.27 15.29
N ARG A 149 8.84 -1.37 16.23
CA ARG A 149 9.61 -2.61 16.43
C ARG A 149 8.76 -3.64 17.15
N THR A 150 8.38 -4.70 16.44
CA THR A 150 7.61 -5.81 17.01
C THR A 150 8.50 -6.78 17.77
N ASN A 151 7.93 -7.50 18.74
CA ASN A 151 8.57 -8.59 19.47
C ASN A 151 7.65 -9.84 19.49
N PRO A 152 8.14 -11.03 19.90
CA PRO A 152 7.36 -12.25 19.92
C PRO A 152 6.11 -12.26 20.81
N MET A 153 5.91 -11.23 21.63
CA MET A 153 4.70 -11.06 22.46
C MET A 153 3.62 -10.20 21.76
N ASP A 154 3.98 -9.51 20.70
CA ASP A 154 3.07 -8.63 19.96
C ASP A 154 2.22 -9.44 18.95
N VAL A 155 0.95 -9.08 18.80
CA VAL A 155 0.06 -9.66 17.78
C VAL A 155 0.57 -9.37 16.36
N SER A 156 1.05 -8.15 16.13
CA SER A 156 1.62 -7.72 14.85
C SER A 156 2.85 -8.53 14.43
N PHE A 157 3.61 -9.10 15.37
CA PHE A 157 4.75 -9.97 15.05
C PHE A 157 4.31 -11.19 14.23
N PHE A 158 3.15 -11.73 14.52
CA PHE A 158 2.60 -12.89 13.82
C PHE A 158 1.73 -12.51 12.63
N LEU A 159 0.96 -11.44 12.76
CA LEU A 159 -0.01 -11.03 11.74
C LEU A 159 0.65 -10.30 10.58
N LEU A 160 1.66 -9.50 10.87
CA LEU A 160 2.37 -8.62 9.94
C LEU A 160 3.89 -8.88 9.96
N PRO A 161 4.32 -10.14 9.70
CA PRO A 161 5.75 -10.45 9.65
C PRO A 161 6.45 -9.67 8.52
N PRO A 162 7.76 -9.50 8.54
CA PRO A 162 8.51 -8.81 7.47
C PRO A 162 8.19 -9.32 6.06
N ALA A 163 7.93 -10.61 5.93
CA ALA A 163 7.53 -11.23 4.67
C ALA A 163 6.18 -10.69 4.15
N PHE A 164 5.22 -10.35 5.03
CA PHE A 164 3.97 -9.70 4.64
C PHE A 164 4.24 -8.42 3.84
N PHE A 165 5.08 -7.54 4.36
CA PHE A 165 5.41 -6.27 3.71
C PHE A 165 6.23 -6.47 2.43
N TYR A 166 7.13 -7.45 2.41
CA TYR A 166 7.91 -7.81 1.23
C TYR A 166 7.00 -8.23 0.07
N TYR A 167 6.07 -9.17 0.29
CA TYR A 167 5.13 -9.61 -0.75
C TYR A 167 4.09 -8.54 -1.09
N SER A 168 3.70 -7.70 -0.12
CA SER A 168 2.85 -6.54 -0.39
C SER A 168 3.54 -5.55 -1.34
N THR A 169 4.84 -5.32 -1.18
CA THR A 169 5.62 -4.46 -2.08
C THR A 169 5.70 -5.06 -3.49
N ILE A 170 5.93 -6.37 -3.61
CA ILE A 170 5.92 -7.06 -4.92
C ILE A 170 4.54 -6.93 -5.57
N LEU A 171 3.46 -7.19 -4.83
CA LEU A 171 2.10 -7.07 -5.34
C LEU A 171 1.79 -5.65 -5.80
N LEU A 172 2.17 -4.65 -4.99
CA LEU A 172 2.01 -3.22 -5.33
C LEU A 172 2.67 -2.90 -6.68
N ILE A 173 3.94 -3.26 -6.84
CA ILE A 173 4.69 -3.03 -8.08
C ILE A 173 4.03 -3.75 -9.26
N THR A 174 3.69 -5.03 -9.08
CA THR A 174 3.11 -5.88 -10.14
C THR A 174 1.76 -5.35 -10.61
N VAL A 175 0.84 -5.05 -9.68
CA VAL A 175 -0.50 -4.56 -10.03
C VAL A 175 -0.42 -3.17 -10.64
N SER A 176 0.41 -2.28 -10.08
CA SER A 176 0.64 -0.95 -10.65
C SER A 176 1.20 -1.02 -12.07
N PHE A 177 2.12 -1.97 -12.34
CA PHE A 177 2.65 -2.24 -13.67
C PHE A 177 1.52 -2.69 -14.62
N ILE A 178 0.70 -3.66 -14.21
CA ILE A 178 -0.42 -4.18 -15.02
C ILE A 178 -1.42 -3.06 -15.35
N ILE A 179 -1.77 -2.21 -14.38
CA ILE A 179 -2.68 -1.08 -14.60
C ILE A 179 -2.12 -0.14 -15.67
N ASN A 180 -0.85 0.29 -15.54
CA ASN A 180 -0.22 1.20 -16.51
C ASN A 180 -0.03 0.56 -17.88
N LEU A 181 0.32 -0.72 -17.93
CA LEU A 181 0.40 -1.48 -19.19
C LEU A 181 -0.96 -1.54 -19.90
N SER A 182 -2.02 -1.84 -19.15
CA SER A 182 -3.39 -1.88 -19.66
C SER A 182 -3.82 -0.52 -20.22
N LEU A 183 -3.54 0.58 -19.52
CA LEU A 183 -3.83 1.93 -20.00
C LEU A 183 -3.02 2.28 -21.26
N TRP A 184 -1.76 1.89 -21.29
CA TRP A 184 -0.89 2.13 -22.44
C TRP A 184 -1.34 1.36 -23.69
N LEU A 185 -1.82 0.13 -23.53
CA LEU A 185 -2.30 -0.72 -24.61
C LEU A 185 -3.72 -0.33 -25.06
N SER A 186 -4.66 -0.15 -24.11
CA SER A 186 -6.09 0.12 -24.41
C SER A 186 -6.31 1.46 -25.11
N PHE A 187 -5.43 2.43 -24.89
CA PHE A 187 -5.52 3.74 -25.53
C PHE A 187 -4.67 3.82 -26.82
N ARG A 188 -4.18 2.69 -27.32
CA ARG A 188 -3.52 2.61 -28.64
C ARG A 188 -4.57 2.90 -29.71
N ASP A 189 -4.28 3.89 -30.57
CA ASP A 189 -5.16 4.17 -31.69
C ASP A 189 -5.16 2.94 -32.61
N SER A 190 -6.34 2.38 -32.88
CA SER A 190 -6.52 1.46 -34.01
C SER A 190 -6.20 2.25 -35.27
N LYS A 191 -5.18 1.83 -35.98
CA LYS A 191 -4.85 2.37 -37.31
C LYS A 191 -6.00 2.08 -38.28
#